data_f13afee727a98b26b55cb17edfcbfff1
#
_entry.id   f13afee727a98b26b55cb17edfcbfff1
#
_cell.length_a   1.000
_cell.length_b   1.000
_cell.length_c   1.000
_cell.angle_alpha   90.00
_cell.angle_beta   90.00
_cell.angle_gamma   90.00
#
_symmetry.space_group_name_H-M   'P 1'
#
loop_
_entity.id
_entity.type
_entity.pdbx_description
1 polymer ?
#
loop_
_entity_poly.entity_id
_entity_poly.type
_entity_poly.pdbx_seq_one_letter_code
_entity_poly.pdbx_strand_id
1 'polypeptide(L)'
;MRKRGILIVLLLISILLLITSCTKVPGGGSPRETDALLKEVQSGTQGVTIVPLANYPPPILYDNSELVSIVEIQNRGNRDLEPSDCFIQITGFDPNIIRGGFGIPRSCSENSGNLEGKTVYNTQGGINQIEFDAPSVQLPNGVNEYSPTLNYVTCYNYETKANPLVCVDPLFFEVSAQQKTCQPRNVGLAGGQGAPVAVTNINVDMVGKNRAIFEITLSNVGGGQVLSPSTGIQNCGQGILTRDDLNSINYDVSVAGQGPVDCKPRDRTAKLYNNQAKIICTFNIPGTVAYTTPLQITLQYSYMQSQTKPIRIVATPQ
;
A
#
# COMPACT_ATOMS: atom_id res chain seq x y z
N MET A 1 19.08 66.80 -36.85
CA MET A 1 18.62 65.45 -37.27
C MET A 1 19.27 64.31 -36.51
N ARG A 2 20.49 64.37 -36.00
CA ARG A 2 21.21 63.29 -35.33
C ARG A 2 20.61 62.86 -33.95
N LYS A 3 20.05 63.81 -33.16
CA LYS A 3 19.48 63.51 -31.84
C LYS A 3 18.15 62.73 -31.83
N ARG A 4 17.33 62.87 -32.88
CA ARG A 4 16.05 62.11 -33.03
C ARG A 4 16.25 60.62 -33.38
N GLY A 5 17.34 60.31 -34.11
CA GLY A 5 17.67 58.91 -34.45
C GLY A 5 18.12 58.12 -33.24
N ILE A 6 18.90 58.72 -32.33
CA ILE A 6 19.40 58.08 -31.10
C ILE A 6 18.25 57.78 -30.15
N LEU A 7 17.24 58.62 -30.05
CA LEU A 7 16.08 58.42 -29.17
C LEU A 7 15.22 57.25 -29.64
N ILE A 8 15.03 57.10 -30.98
CA ILE A 8 14.27 56.02 -31.57
C ILE A 8 14.97 54.67 -31.41
N VAL A 9 16.32 54.63 -31.52
CA VAL A 9 17.13 53.42 -31.31
C VAL A 9 17.07 52.98 -29.83
N LEU A 10 17.17 53.91 -28.91
CA LEU A 10 17.05 53.60 -27.47
C LEU A 10 15.63 53.09 -27.08
N LEU A 11 14.58 53.63 -27.73
CA LEU A 11 13.21 53.19 -27.51
C LEU A 11 12.99 51.77 -28.06
N LEU A 12 13.56 51.45 -29.22
CA LEU A 12 13.48 50.10 -29.83
C LEU A 12 14.28 49.07 -29.02
N ILE A 13 15.42 49.43 -28.42
CA ILE A 13 16.20 48.53 -27.56
C ILE A 13 15.44 48.28 -26.26
N SER A 14 14.77 49.30 -25.69
CA SER A 14 13.96 49.14 -24.47
C SER A 14 12.74 48.25 -24.70
N ILE A 15 12.09 48.29 -25.87
CA ILE A 15 10.98 47.42 -26.22
C ILE A 15 11.49 45.98 -26.46
N LEU A 16 12.67 45.79 -27.04
CA LEU A 16 13.26 44.46 -27.25
C LEU A 16 13.65 43.76 -25.95
N LEU A 17 14.02 44.49 -24.89
CA LEU A 17 14.34 43.98 -23.56
C LEU A 17 13.08 43.56 -22.76
N LEU A 18 11.89 44.09 -23.10
CA LEU A 18 10.65 43.74 -22.43
C LEU A 18 10.02 42.42 -22.96
N ILE A 19 10.49 41.90 -24.08
CA ILE A 19 9.92 40.68 -24.69
C ILE A 19 10.64 39.39 -24.21
N THR A 20 11.80 39.51 -23.54
CA THR A 20 12.56 38.33 -23.04
C THR A 20 12.22 37.90 -21.64
N SER A 21 11.24 38.52 -20.98
CA SER A 21 10.76 38.07 -19.67
C SER A 21 9.68 37.01 -19.81
N CYS A 22 9.99 35.88 -20.44
CA CYS A 22 9.29 34.63 -20.17
C CYS A 22 9.72 34.17 -18.77
N THR A 23 9.08 34.70 -17.75
CA THR A 23 9.11 34.11 -16.41
C THR A 23 8.53 32.70 -16.55
N LYS A 24 9.37 31.69 -16.36
CA LYS A 24 8.92 30.34 -16.04
C LYS A 24 7.96 30.48 -14.89
N VAL A 25 6.67 30.25 -15.12
CA VAL A 25 5.68 30.10 -14.06
C VAL A 25 6.13 28.89 -13.24
N PRO A 26 6.46 29.03 -11.96
CA PRO A 26 6.74 27.86 -11.12
C PRO A 26 5.41 27.17 -10.86
N GLY A 27 5.11 26.10 -11.59
CA GLY A 27 3.86 25.37 -11.41
C GLY A 27 3.51 24.35 -12.48
N GLY A 28 4.26 24.29 -13.58
CA GLY A 28 4.09 23.25 -14.58
C GLY A 28 5.29 22.30 -14.55
N GLY A 29 5.24 21.21 -13.75
CA GLY A 29 6.18 20.11 -13.92
C GLY A 29 6.18 19.65 -15.37
N SER A 30 7.34 19.31 -15.92
CA SER A 30 7.40 18.74 -17.25
C SER A 30 6.59 17.44 -17.28
N PRO A 31 5.95 17.06 -18.41
CA PRO A 31 5.21 15.80 -18.49
C PRO A 31 6.04 14.58 -18.01
N ARG A 32 7.33 14.59 -18.18
CA ARG A 32 8.25 13.53 -17.68
C ARG A 32 8.36 13.51 -16.14
N GLU A 33 8.33 14.66 -15.48
CA GLU A 33 8.34 14.72 -14.01
C GLU A 33 7.02 14.19 -13.44
N THR A 34 5.90 14.54 -14.04
CA THR A 34 4.58 14.05 -13.61
C THR A 34 4.48 12.53 -13.79
N ASP A 35 4.96 11.97 -14.91
CA ASP A 35 4.96 10.52 -15.15
C ASP A 35 5.87 9.78 -14.17
N ALA A 36 7.02 10.35 -13.80
CA ALA A 36 7.92 9.77 -12.81
C ALA A 36 7.29 9.75 -11.42
N LEU A 37 6.63 10.84 -10.99
CA LEU A 37 5.92 10.92 -9.72
C LEU A 37 4.72 9.96 -9.66
N LEU A 38 3.94 9.86 -10.75
CA LEU A 38 2.84 8.89 -10.83
C LEU A 38 3.35 7.45 -10.68
N LYS A 39 4.48 7.14 -11.33
CA LYS A 39 5.11 5.82 -11.20
C LYS A 39 5.61 5.56 -9.79
N GLU A 40 6.18 6.55 -9.10
CA GLU A 40 6.60 6.45 -7.71
C GLU A 40 5.42 6.18 -6.78
N VAL A 41 4.31 6.92 -6.92
CA VAL A 41 3.08 6.73 -6.14
C VAL A 41 2.48 5.35 -6.38
N GLN A 42 2.47 4.88 -7.64
CA GLN A 42 1.91 3.58 -8.01
C GLN A 42 2.88 2.41 -7.80
N SER A 43 4.05 2.67 -7.24
CA SER A 43 5.05 1.64 -6.94
C SER A 43 5.21 1.43 -5.43
N GLY A 44 5.92 0.37 -5.07
CA GLY A 44 6.20 0.01 -3.69
C GLY A 44 5.45 -1.24 -3.24
N THR A 45 5.96 -1.83 -2.18
CA THR A 45 5.52 -3.13 -1.66
C THR A 45 5.01 -3.04 -0.22
N GLN A 46 4.81 -1.84 0.29
CA GLN A 46 4.40 -1.59 1.67
C GLN A 46 3.00 -0.97 1.70
N GLY A 47 2.24 -1.29 2.73
CA GLY A 47 1.04 -0.59 3.14
C GLY A 47 1.36 0.32 4.33
N VAL A 48 0.86 -0.04 5.53
CA VAL A 48 1.16 0.67 6.76
C VAL A 48 2.48 0.17 7.36
N THR A 49 3.34 1.08 7.80
CA THR A 49 4.54 0.77 8.58
C THR A 49 4.41 1.35 9.98
N ILE A 50 5.00 0.68 10.97
CA ILE A 50 4.98 1.05 12.38
C ILE A 50 6.41 1.15 12.91
N VAL A 51 6.69 2.21 13.66
CA VAL A 51 7.99 2.46 14.27
C VAL A 51 7.79 2.89 15.72
N PRO A 52 7.97 2.00 16.73
CA PRO A 52 7.99 2.40 18.12
C PRO A 52 9.16 3.37 18.38
N LEU A 53 8.88 4.53 18.96
CA LEU A 53 9.92 5.53 19.22
C LEU A 53 10.94 5.03 20.26
N ALA A 54 12.21 5.39 20.08
CA ALA A 54 13.33 4.77 20.79
C ALA A 54 13.22 4.86 22.33
N ASN A 55 12.85 6.02 22.87
CA ASN A 55 12.76 6.26 24.32
C ASN A 55 11.35 6.20 24.89
N TYR A 56 10.37 5.73 24.09
CA TYR A 56 8.96 5.59 24.49
C TYR A 56 8.46 4.18 24.21
N PRO A 57 8.45 3.28 25.21
CA PRO A 57 9.01 3.47 26.56
C PRO A 57 10.54 3.38 26.59
N PRO A 58 11.18 3.90 27.64
CA PRO A 58 12.61 3.68 27.86
C PRO A 58 12.90 2.18 28.04
N PRO A 59 14.13 1.72 27.77
CA PRO A 59 14.48 0.30 27.86
C PRO A 59 14.41 -0.26 29.29
N ILE A 60 14.53 0.61 30.30
CA ILE A 60 14.42 0.28 31.72
C ILE A 60 13.44 1.24 32.38
N LEU A 61 12.48 0.70 33.12
CA LEU A 61 11.51 1.41 33.95
C LEU A 61 11.61 0.94 35.39
N TYR A 62 11.26 1.79 36.33
CA TYR A 62 11.14 1.43 37.73
C TYR A 62 9.70 1.08 38.09
N ASP A 63 9.55 0.19 39.06
CA ASP A 63 8.26 -0.11 39.68
C ASP A 63 7.57 1.16 40.18
N ASN A 64 6.24 1.24 40.05
CA ASN A 64 5.40 2.39 40.34
C ASN A 64 5.63 3.63 39.42
N SER A 65 6.41 3.51 38.35
CA SER A 65 6.51 4.57 37.33
C SER A 65 5.40 4.47 36.29
N GLU A 66 5.13 5.58 35.62
CA GLU A 66 4.30 5.62 34.41
C GLU A 66 5.04 4.96 33.24
N LEU A 67 4.29 4.24 32.41
CA LEU A 67 4.79 3.69 31.16
C LEU A 67 4.06 4.37 30.00
N VAL A 68 4.81 5.10 29.18
CA VAL A 68 4.32 5.75 27.96
C VAL A 68 5.00 5.13 26.75
N SER A 69 4.24 4.71 25.77
CA SER A 69 4.74 4.20 24.50
C SER A 69 4.18 5.03 23.34
N ILE A 70 5.04 5.61 22.53
CA ILE A 70 4.67 6.37 21.35
C ILE A 70 5.08 5.58 20.12
N VAL A 71 4.15 5.43 19.19
CA VAL A 71 4.35 4.71 17.93
C VAL A 71 4.07 5.63 16.76
N GLU A 72 5.02 5.76 15.87
CA GLU A 72 4.82 6.41 14.59
C GLU A 72 4.24 5.39 13.60
N ILE A 73 3.14 5.77 12.95
CA ILE A 73 2.46 5.00 11.92
C ILE A 73 2.51 5.79 10.63
N GLN A 74 2.96 5.16 9.56
CA GLN A 74 3.04 5.77 8.23
C GLN A 74 2.35 4.89 7.20
N ASN A 75 1.49 5.48 6.39
CA ASN A 75 0.91 4.81 5.23
C ASN A 75 1.84 4.99 4.02
N ARG A 76 2.63 3.98 3.72
CA ARG A 76 3.55 3.94 2.58
C ARG A 76 2.95 3.38 1.31
N GLY A 77 1.69 3.03 1.35
CA GLY A 77 0.95 2.59 0.17
C GLY A 77 0.17 3.73 -0.49
N ASN A 78 -0.65 3.40 -1.47
CA ASN A 78 -1.37 4.38 -2.31
C ASN A 78 -2.88 4.41 -2.06
N ARG A 79 -3.36 3.77 -0.99
CA ARG A 79 -4.76 3.82 -0.55
C ARG A 79 -4.87 4.62 0.73
N ASP A 80 -5.80 5.57 0.79
CA ASP A 80 -6.18 6.25 2.01
C ASP A 80 -6.88 5.27 2.95
N LEU A 81 -6.59 5.37 4.25
CA LEU A 81 -7.20 4.56 5.29
C LEU A 81 -8.08 5.44 6.18
N GLU A 82 -9.36 5.11 6.21
CA GLU A 82 -10.31 5.73 7.14
C GLU A 82 -10.07 5.24 8.57
N PRO A 83 -10.60 5.91 9.61
CA PRO A 83 -10.42 5.48 11.00
C PRO A 83 -10.84 4.04 11.31
N SER A 84 -11.79 3.50 10.53
CA SER A 84 -12.26 2.11 10.65
C SER A 84 -11.41 1.10 9.88
N ASP A 85 -10.51 1.57 9.00
CA ASP A 85 -9.71 0.71 8.13
C ASP A 85 -8.37 0.29 8.71
N CYS A 86 -7.94 0.87 9.84
CA CYS A 86 -6.66 0.55 10.44
C CYS A 86 -6.70 0.67 11.97
N PHE A 87 -6.24 -0.39 12.66
CA PHE A 87 -6.10 -0.42 14.12
C PHE A 87 -4.71 -0.89 14.51
N ILE A 88 -4.21 -0.30 15.59
CA ILE A 88 -2.96 -0.71 16.26
C ILE A 88 -3.24 -1.10 17.68
N GLN A 89 -2.51 -2.09 18.17
CA GLN A 89 -2.60 -2.62 19.53
C GLN A 89 -1.24 -3.04 20.04
N ILE A 90 -1.03 -2.95 21.36
CA ILE A 90 0.15 -3.48 22.03
C ILE A 90 -0.23 -4.74 22.78
N THR A 91 0.55 -5.80 22.60
CA THR A 91 0.42 -7.10 23.25
C THR A 91 1.77 -7.58 23.79
N GLY A 92 1.85 -8.78 24.37
CA GLY A 92 3.11 -9.37 24.82
C GLY A 92 3.52 -8.96 26.25
N PHE A 93 2.58 -8.47 27.05
CA PHE A 93 2.79 -8.10 28.46
C PHE A 93 1.73 -8.71 29.37
N ASP A 94 2.02 -8.74 30.67
CA ASP A 94 1.05 -9.14 31.70
C ASP A 94 0.18 -7.93 32.10
N PRO A 95 -1.16 -7.98 31.89
CA PRO A 95 -2.07 -6.89 32.24
C PRO A 95 -2.22 -6.67 33.76
N ASN A 96 -1.75 -7.59 34.61
CA ASN A 96 -1.69 -7.37 36.05
C ASN A 96 -0.49 -6.50 36.46
N ILE A 97 0.57 -6.46 35.64
CA ILE A 97 1.77 -5.63 35.83
C ILE A 97 1.64 -4.30 35.14
N ILE A 98 1.25 -4.31 33.86
CA ILE A 98 1.04 -3.10 33.05
C ILE A 98 -0.46 -2.89 32.88
N ARG A 99 -1.01 -1.97 33.65
CA ARG A 99 -2.46 -1.72 33.75
C ARG A 99 -2.88 -0.47 33.00
N GLY A 100 -4.17 -0.16 33.03
CA GLY A 100 -4.70 1.14 32.56
C GLY A 100 -5.02 1.22 31.09
N GLY A 101 -5.28 0.08 30.44
CA GLY A 101 -5.74 0.12 29.03
C GLY A 101 -4.63 0.17 27.98
N PHE A 102 -3.37 -0.01 28.40
CA PHE A 102 -2.19 0.00 27.53
C PHE A 102 -2.29 -0.95 26.31
N GLY A 103 -3.07 -2.02 26.40
CA GLY A 103 -3.33 -2.97 25.32
C GLY A 103 -4.64 -2.74 24.56
N ILE A 104 -5.36 -1.64 24.77
CA ILE A 104 -6.62 -1.37 24.06
C ILE A 104 -6.31 -0.99 22.60
N PRO A 105 -7.02 -1.58 21.62
CA PRO A 105 -6.85 -1.20 20.22
C PRO A 105 -7.21 0.26 19.98
N ARG A 106 -6.38 0.96 19.18
CA ARG A 106 -6.60 2.34 18.76
C ARG A 106 -6.61 2.45 17.23
N SER A 107 -7.37 3.40 16.70
CA SER A 107 -7.32 3.69 15.26
C SER A 107 -5.95 4.25 14.86
N CYS A 108 -5.41 3.82 13.71
CA CYS A 108 -4.16 4.35 13.17
C CYS A 108 -4.23 5.84 12.82
N SER A 109 -5.42 6.37 12.61
CA SER A 109 -5.67 7.78 12.30
C SER A 109 -6.32 8.53 13.45
N GLU A 110 -6.18 8.04 14.69
CA GLU A 110 -6.68 8.73 15.88
C GLU A 110 -6.23 10.19 15.89
N ASN A 111 -7.17 11.12 16.03
CA ASN A 111 -6.97 12.58 16.00
C ASN A 111 -6.52 13.19 14.66
N SER A 112 -6.32 12.41 13.59
CA SER A 112 -5.87 12.94 12.29
C SER A 112 -6.92 12.86 11.17
N GLY A 113 -8.06 12.23 11.43
CA GLY A 113 -9.09 11.96 10.42
C GLY A 113 -8.73 10.72 9.59
N ASN A 114 -8.13 10.89 8.43
CA ASN A 114 -7.67 9.78 7.58
C ASN A 114 -6.15 9.64 7.64
N LEU A 115 -5.63 8.43 7.48
CA LEU A 115 -4.22 8.19 7.23
C LEU A 115 -4.01 8.12 5.70
N GLU A 116 -3.63 9.24 5.11
CA GLU A 116 -3.52 9.41 3.66
C GLU A 116 -2.49 8.44 3.04
N GLY A 117 -2.82 7.89 1.88
CA GLY A 117 -1.88 7.17 1.03
C GLY A 117 -0.92 8.10 0.30
N LYS A 118 0.03 7.52 -0.42
CA LYS A 118 0.92 8.29 -1.29
C LYS A 118 0.15 8.94 -2.43
N THR A 119 0.44 10.21 -2.66
CA THR A 119 -0.08 10.99 -3.79
C THR A 119 1.08 11.71 -4.50
N VAL A 120 0.83 12.30 -5.66
CA VAL A 120 1.82 13.14 -6.36
C VAL A 120 2.23 14.38 -5.56
N TYR A 121 1.41 14.80 -4.59
CA TYR A 121 1.67 15.92 -3.67
C TYR A 121 2.33 15.48 -2.36
N ASN A 122 2.12 14.23 -1.97
CA ASN A 122 2.70 13.60 -0.78
C ASN A 122 3.20 12.19 -1.13
N THR A 123 4.39 12.10 -1.69
CA THR A 123 4.99 10.82 -2.12
C THR A 123 5.44 9.93 -0.96
N GLN A 124 5.48 10.46 0.26
CA GLN A 124 5.82 9.70 1.46
C GLN A 124 4.58 9.09 2.14
N GLY A 125 3.38 9.57 1.82
CA GLY A 125 2.13 9.22 2.49
C GLY A 125 1.95 9.90 3.85
N GLY A 126 0.80 9.69 4.48
CA GLY A 126 0.45 10.27 5.77
C GLY A 126 1.18 9.62 6.91
N ILE A 127 1.51 10.42 7.93
CA ILE A 127 2.17 9.99 9.17
C ILE A 127 1.29 10.40 10.34
N ASN A 128 1.13 9.51 11.31
CA ASN A 128 0.46 9.80 12.58
C ASN A 128 1.27 9.22 13.74
N GLN A 129 1.11 9.79 14.94
CA GLN A 129 1.70 9.28 16.17
C GLN A 129 0.59 8.93 17.14
N ILE A 130 0.67 7.72 17.70
CA ILE A 130 -0.28 7.20 18.67
C ILE A 130 0.45 6.94 19.98
N GLU A 131 -0.12 7.47 21.06
CA GLU A 131 0.40 7.31 22.40
C GLU A 131 -0.43 6.25 23.15
N PHE A 132 0.26 5.32 23.78
CA PHE A 132 -0.31 4.35 24.70
C PHE A 132 0.28 4.61 26.08
N ASP A 133 -0.56 4.72 27.10
CA ASP A 133 -0.18 5.00 28.45
C ASP A 133 -0.67 3.95 29.45
N ALA A 134 0.16 3.66 30.43
CA ALA A 134 -0.21 2.96 31.63
C ALA A 134 0.18 3.84 32.83
N PRO A 135 -0.79 4.26 33.67
CA PRO A 135 -0.54 5.23 34.75
C PRO A 135 0.52 4.77 35.77
N SER A 136 0.62 3.45 35.96
CA SER A 136 1.70 2.86 36.76
C SER A 136 1.93 1.41 36.36
N VAL A 137 3.18 0.98 36.39
CA VAL A 137 3.56 -0.43 36.33
C VAL A 137 3.77 -0.94 37.78
N GLN A 138 3.32 -2.15 38.08
CA GLN A 138 3.40 -2.70 39.42
C GLN A 138 3.92 -4.13 39.40
N LEU A 139 5.09 -4.33 40.01
CA LEU A 139 5.63 -5.68 40.21
C LEU A 139 4.90 -6.40 41.33
N PRO A 140 4.61 -7.71 41.19
CA PRO A 140 4.11 -8.53 42.31
C PRO A 140 5.10 -8.56 43.45
N ASN A 141 4.59 -8.74 44.69
CA ASN A 141 5.43 -8.84 45.88
C ASN A 141 6.50 -9.93 45.75
N GLY A 142 7.75 -9.57 46.03
CA GLY A 142 8.91 -10.48 45.92
C GLY A 142 9.47 -10.67 44.50
N VAL A 143 8.92 -9.98 43.50
CA VAL A 143 9.46 -9.96 42.15
C VAL A 143 10.32 -8.71 41.98
N ASN A 144 11.61 -8.90 41.68
CA ASN A 144 12.54 -7.79 41.50
C ASN A 144 12.65 -7.26 40.10
N GLU A 145 12.20 -8.07 39.11
CA GLU A 145 12.30 -7.72 37.68
C GLU A 145 11.23 -8.42 36.84
N TYR A 146 10.72 -7.71 35.83
CA TYR A 146 9.87 -8.24 34.78
C TYR A 146 10.34 -7.71 33.42
N SER A 147 10.65 -8.59 32.45
CA SER A 147 11.26 -8.26 31.16
C SER A 147 10.37 -8.72 30.01
N PRO A 148 9.27 -8.01 29.71
CA PRO A 148 8.41 -8.34 28.59
C PRO A 148 8.99 -7.87 27.26
N THR A 149 8.56 -8.53 26.19
CA THR A 149 8.72 -8.04 24.83
C THR A 149 7.38 -7.50 24.33
N LEU A 150 7.25 -6.19 24.28
CA LEU A 150 6.07 -5.54 23.74
C LEU A 150 5.96 -5.86 22.25
N ASN A 151 4.78 -6.30 21.82
CA ASN A 151 4.49 -6.57 20.42
C ASN A 151 3.44 -5.57 19.92
N TYR A 152 3.84 -4.70 19.03
CA TYR A 152 3.00 -3.70 18.37
C TYR A 152 2.40 -4.35 17.12
N VAL A 153 1.12 -4.60 17.13
CA VAL A 153 0.39 -5.25 16.03
C VAL A 153 -0.53 -4.26 15.39
N THR A 154 -0.37 -4.08 14.07
CA THR A 154 -1.25 -3.25 13.25
C THR A 154 -1.99 -4.12 12.27
N CYS A 155 -3.32 -3.94 12.21
CA CYS A 155 -4.19 -4.62 11.25
C CYS A 155 -5.00 -3.61 10.47
N TYR A 156 -5.04 -3.79 9.15
CA TYR A 156 -5.71 -2.84 8.28
C TYR A 156 -6.32 -3.50 7.06
N ASN A 157 -7.43 -2.93 6.58
CA ASN A 157 -8.05 -3.29 5.31
C ASN A 157 -7.30 -2.60 4.18
N TYR A 158 -6.97 -3.36 3.13
CA TYR A 158 -6.23 -2.79 2.02
C TYR A 158 -6.76 -3.25 0.66
N GLU A 159 -6.42 -2.47 -0.35
CA GLU A 159 -6.76 -2.75 -1.74
C GLU A 159 -5.53 -2.54 -2.62
N THR A 160 -5.30 -3.48 -3.55
CA THR A 160 -4.31 -3.33 -4.62
C THR A 160 -5.02 -3.18 -5.95
N LYS A 161 -4.64 -2.16 -6.72
CA LYS A 161 -5.11 -1.97 -8.11
C LYS A 161 -3.93 -2.11 -9.06
N ALA A 162 -4.07 -3.01 -10.04
CA ALA A 162 -3.11 -3.19 -11.12
C ALA A 162 -3.80 -3.04 -12.47
N ASN A 163 -3.21 -2.23 -13.36
CA ASN A 163 -3.79 -1.94 -14.68
C ASN A 163 -2.74 -2.13 -15.80
N PRO A 164 -2.09 -3.31 -15.91
CA PRO A 164 -1.14 -3.56 -16.97
C PRO A 164 -1.80 -3.55 -18.35
N LEU A 165 -1.03 -3.11 -19.35
CA LEU A 165 -1.44 -3.22 -20.75
C LEU A 165 -1.11 -4.62 -21.26
N VAL A 166 -2.12 -5.31 -21.78
CA VAL A 166 -2.01 -6.63 -22.40
C VAL A 166 -2.39 -6.55 -23.87
N CYS A 167 -1.71 -7.31 -24.72
CA CYS A 167 -2.09 -7.48 -26.10
C CYS A 167 -3.03 -8.68 -26.23
N VAL A 168 -4.14 -8.49 -26.93
CA VAL A 168 -5.10 -9.56 -27.27
C VAL A 168 -5.30 -9.62 -28.79
N ASP A 169 -5.44 -10.82 -29.33
CA ASP A 169 -5.60 -11.05 -30.76
C ASP A 169 -6.79 -12.00 -30.99
N PRO A 170 -7.97 -11.47 -31.37
CA PRO A 170 -9.15 -12.29 -31.59
C PRO A 170 -8.98 -13.37 -32.68
N LEU A 171 -8.10 -13.13 -33.63
CA LEU A 171 -7.78 -14.02 -34.76
C LEU A 171 -6.35 -14.56 -34.68
N PHE A 172 -5.89 -14.89 -33.48
CA PHE A 172 -4.49 -15.29 -33.22
C PHE A 172 -4.03 -16.46 -34.10
N PHE A 173 -4.89 -17.45 -34.33
CA PHE A 173 -4.59 -18.64 -35.11
C PHE A 173 -4.93 -18.51 -36.61
N GLU A 174 -5.50 -17.39 -37.04
CA GLU A 174 -5.79 -17.15 -38.45
C GLU A 174 -4.59 -16.46 -39.14
N VAL A 175 -4.28 -16.92 -40.36
CA VAL A 175 -3.25 -16.32 -41.17
C VAL A 175 -3.81 -15.00 -41.75
N SER A 176 -3.18 -13.88 -41.43
CA SER A 176 -3.56 -12.56 -41.92
C SER A 176 -2.40 -11.98 -42.74
N ALA A 177 -2.71 -11.43 -43.89
CA ALA A 177 -1.77 -10.63 -44.66
C ALA A 177 -1.55 -9.22 -44.06
N GLN A 178 -2.40 -8.80 -43.09
CA GLN A 178 -2.28 -7.51 -42.41
C GLN A 178 -1.26 -7.62 -41.26
N GLN A 179 -0.43 -6.61 -41.11
CA GLN A 179 0.48 -6.51 -39.99
C GLN A 179 -0.31 -6.32 -38.70
N LYS A 180 -0.11 -7.22 -37.72
CA LYS A 180 -0.74 -7.13 -36.40
C LYS A 180 -0.12 -5.98 -35.60
N THR A 181 -0.93 -5.18 -34.95
CA THR A 181 -0.50 -4.00 -34.17
C THR A 181 0.28 -4.39 -32.91
N CYS A 182 0.02 -5.57 -32.36
CA CYS A 182 0.76 -6.16 -31.24
C CYS A 182 0.70 -7.69 -31.32
N GLN A 183 1.49 -8.36 -30.45
CA GLN A 183 1.46 -9.81 -30.28
C GLN A 183 1.19 -10.16 -28.82
N PRO A 184 0.27 -11.10 -28.52
CA PRO A 184 0.06 -11.61 -27.16
C PRO A 184 1.36 -12.15 -26.57
N ARG A 185 1.70 -11.68 -25.39
CA ARG A 185 2.89 -12.11 -24.64
C ARG A 185 2.68 -11.93 -23.14
N ASN A 186 3.44 -12.65 -22.35
CA ASN A 186 3.42 -12.53 -20.91
C ASN A 186 3.91 -11.14 -20.47
N VAL A 187 3.31 -10.63 -19.40
CA VAL A 187 3.60 -9.30 -18.84
C VAL A 187 4.06 -9.48 -17.40
N GLY A 188 5.34 -9.20 -17.14
CA GLY A 188 5.89 -9.12 -15.79
C GLY A 188 5.66 -7.72 -15.21
N LEU A 189 5.25 -7.66 -13.94
CA LEU A 189 5.10 -6.40 -13.20
C LEU A 189 6.14 -6.38 -12.06
N ALA A 190 7.03 -5.41 -12.11
CA ALA A 190 8.04 -5.18 -11.09
C ALA A 190 7.71 -3.95 -10.25
N GLY A 191 8.27 -3.87 -9.03
CA GLY A 191 8.18 -2.69 -8.17
C GLY A 191 6.91 -2.58 -7.34
N GLY A 192 6.03 -3.59 -7.36
CA GLY A 192 4.75 -3.57 -6.64
C GLY A 192 3.73 -2.61 -7.25
N GLN A 193 2.60 -2.42 -6.57
CA GLN A 193 1.54 -1.48 -6.96
C GLN A 193 1.17 -0.52 -5.81
N GLY A 194 2.15 -0.16 -4.96
CA GLY A 194 1.91 0.68 -3.77
C GLY A 194 1.10 -0.04 -2.70
N ALA A 195 1.29 -1.35 -2.55
CA ALA A 195 0.50 -2.20 -1.66
C ALA A 195 1.29 -3.47 -1.25
N PRO A 196 0.98 -4.09 -0.09
CA PRO A 196 1.72 -5.25 0.40
C PRO A 196 1.43 -6.57 -0.34
N VAL A 197 0.33 -6.64 -1.09
CA VAL A 197 0.07 -7.72 -2.04
C VAL A 197 0.16 -7.17 -3.45
N ALA A 198 0.89 -7.84 -4.32
CA ALA A 198 1.14 -7.38 -5.68
C ALA A 198 0.76 -8.43 -6.73
N VAL A 199 0.33 -7.95 -7.91
CA VAL A 199 0.32 -8.72 -9.14
C VAL A 199 1.75 -8.71 -9.68
N THR A 200 2.36 -9.88 -9.86
CA THR A 200 3.76 -10.00 -10.27
C THR A 200 3.94 -10.47 -11.71
N ASN A 201 3.01 -11.27 -12.21
CA ASN A 201 3.07 -11.78 -13.58
C ASN A 201 1.69 -12.07 -14.14
N ILE A 202 1.54 -11.91 -15.45
CA ILE A 202 0.35 -12.26 -16.21
C ILE A 202 0.79 -13.05 -17.42
N ASN A 203 0.37 -14.31 -17.48
CA ASN A 203 0.50 -15.13 -18.69
C ASN A 203 -0.73 -14.89 -19.56
N VAL A 204 -0.52 -14.61 -20.84
CA VAL A 204 -1.57 -14.31 -21.81
C VAL A 204 -1.64 -15.42 -22.84
N ASP A 205 -2.70 -16.19 -22.80
CA ASP A 205 -2.95 -17.30 -23.72
C ASP A 205 -4.20 -17.02 -24.58
N MET A 206 -4.05 -17.08 -25.91
CA MET A 206 -5.15 -17.01 -26.83
C MET A 206 -5.67 -18.42 -27.10
N VAL A 207 -6.98 -18.65 -26.95
CA VAL A 207 -7.58 -20.00 -27.07
C VAL A 207 -8.72 -19.97 -28.07
N GLY A 208 -8.52 -20.63 -29.19
CA GLY A 208 -9.52 -20.67 -30.27
C GLY A 208 -9.79 -19.27 -30.85
N LYS A 209 -11.01 -19.04 -31.30
CA LYS A 209 -11.46 -17.77 -31.88
C LYS A 209 -12.06 -16.87 -30.81
N ASN A 210 -11.65 -15.60 -30.75
CA ASN A 210 -12.22 -14.56 -29.89
C ASN A 210 -12.18 -14.88 -28.38
N ARG A 211 -11.19 -15.66 -27.90
CA ARG A 211 -11.09 -16.01 -26.48
C ARG A 211 -9.66 -15.87 -25.96
N ALA A 212 -9.50 -15.20 -24.82
CA ALA A 212 -8.24 -15.09 -24.10
C ALA A 212 -8.36 -15.71 -22.70
N ILE A 213 -7.28 -16.31 -22.23
CA ILE A 213 -7.09 -16.75 -20.85
C ILE A 213 -5.94 -15.94 -20.26
N PHE A 214 -6.18 -15.35 -19.09
CA PHE A 214 -5.15 -14.69 -18.31
C PHE A 214 -4.87 -15.50 -17.04
N GLU A 215 -3.65 -15.99 -16.88
CA GLU A 215 -3.17 -16.54 -15.62
C GLU A 215 -2.41 -15.44 -14.88
N ILE A 216 -2.99 -14.96 -13.79
CA ILE A 216 -2.52 -13.83 -12.99
C ILE A 216 -1.84 -14.38 -11.74
N THR A 217 -0.57 -14.06 -11.51
CA THR A 217 0.17 -14.44 -10.32
C THR A 217 0.16 -13.30 -9.32
N LEU A 218 -0.31 -13.60 -8.10
CA LEU A 218 -0.31 -12.71 -6.94
C LEU A 218 0.81 -13.10 -5.99
N SER A 219 1.41 -12.12 -5.32
CA SER A 219 2.43 -12.37 -4.30
C SER A 219 2.25 -11.43 -3.10
N ASN A 220 2.39 -11.96 -1.89
CA ASN A 220 2.59 -11.15 -0.69
C ASN A 220 4.05 -10.67 -0.68
N VAL A 221 4.26 -9.38 -0.86
CA VAL A 221 5.58 -8.72 -0.98
C VAL A 221 5.88 -7.76 0.17
N GLY A 222 4.92 -7.58 1.10
CA GLY A 222 5.00 -6.59 2.19
C GLY A 222 5.68 -7.09 3.46
N GLY A 223 5.99 -8.38 3.58
CA GLY A 223 6.69 -8.96 4.75
C GLY A 223 5.81 -9.25 5.96
N GLY A 224 4.53 -8.89 5.96
CA GLY A 224 3.54 -9.23 7.00
C GLY A 224 2.61 -10.38 6.58
N GLN A 225 1.51 -10.54 7.31
CA GLN A 225 0.53 -11.60 7.10
C GLN A 225 -0.72 -11.08 6.38
N VAL A 226 -1.08 -11.73 5.29
CA VAL A 226 -2.37 -11.48 4.61
C VAL A 226 -3.49 -12.14 5.41
N LEU A 227 -4.55 -11.37 5.66
CA LEU A 227 -5.78 -11.83 6.30
C LEU A 227 -6.94 -11.75 5.33
N SER A 228 -8.00 -12.52 5.59
CA SER A 228 -9.25 -12.42 4.86
C SER A 228 -9.86 -11.02 4.99
N PRO A 229 -10.45 -10.44 3.95
CA PRO A 229 -11.16 -9.16 4.08
C PRO A 229 -12.38 -9.22 5.02
N SER A 230 -12.84 -10.41 5.37
CA SER A 230 -13.90 -10.62 6.38
C SER A 230 -13.38 -10.68 7.82
N THR A 231 -12.07 -10.71 8.04
CA THR A 231 -11.48 -10.76 9.37
C THR A 231 -11.68 -9.43 10.09
N GLY A 232 -12.20 -9.48 11.33
CA GLY A 232 -12.35 -8.30 12.18
C GLY A 232 -10.98 -7.74 12.57
N ILE A 233 -10.58 -6.62 11.96
CA ILE A 233 -9.24 -6.03 12.14
C ILE A 233 -9.06 -5.31 13.48
N GLN A 234 -10.15 -4.92 14.14
CA GLN A 234 -10.10 -4.14 15.38
C GLN A 234 -9.37 -4.86 16.52
N ASN A 235 -9.52 -6.17 16.63
CA ASN A 235 -8.96 -6.99 17.71
C ASN A 235 -8.01 -8.07 17.19
N CYS A 236 -7.45 -7.91 16.00
CA CYS A 236 -6.65 -8.97 15.37
C CYS A 236 -5.35 -9.29 16.13
N GLY A 237 -4.84 -8.36 16.93
CA GLY A 237 -3.66 -8.57 17.77
C GLY A 237 -3.92 -9.44 19.00
N GLN A 238 -5.16 -9.59 19.45
CA GLN A 238 -5.57 -10.41 20.60
C GLN A 238 -6.46 -11.58 20.20
N GLY A 239 -7.08 -11.53 19.03
CA GLY A 239 -7.99 -12.56 18.54
C GLY A 239 -7.26 -13.85 18.17
N ILE A 240 -7.95 -14.99 18.33
CA ILE A 240 -7.48 -16.26 17.78
C ILE A 240 -7.83 -16.24 16.27
N LEU A 241 -6.81 -16.05 15.43
CA LEU A 241 -6.95 -16.17 14.00
C LEU A 241 -7.12 -17.64 13.61
N THR A 242 -8.16 -17.94 12.90
CA THR A 242 -8.42 -19.28 12.35
C THR A 242 -7.73 -19.44 10.99
N ARG A 243 -7.70 -20.68 10.49
CA ARG A 243 -7.16 -20.95 9.15
C ARG A 243 -7.91 -20.21 8.03
N ASP A 244 -9.19 -19.93 8.23
CA ASP A 244 -10.03 -19.25 7.26
C ASP A 244 -9.78 -17.75 7.23
N ASP A 245 -9.30 -17.18 8.36
CA ASP A 245 -8.90 -15.78 8.45
C ASP A 245 -7.57 -15.49 7.74
N LEU A 246 -6.78 -16.52 7.40
CA LEU A 246 -5.44 -16.38 6.89
C LEU A 246 -5.37 -16.54 5.37
N ASN A 247 -4.47 -15.76 4.74
CA ASN A 247 -4.03 -15.96 3.36
C ASN A 247 -5.14 -15.89 2.30
N SER A 248 -6.23 -15.15 2.56
CA SER A 248 -7.36 -14.99 1.66
C SER A 248 -7.40 -13.61 1.03
N ILE A 249 -7.61 -13.56 -0.28
CA ILE A 249 -7.68 -12.33 -1.08
C ILE A 249 -8.92 -12.42 -1.96
N ASN A 250 -9.84 -11.46 -1.83
CA ASN A 250 -10.92 -11.30 -2.79
C ASN A 250 -10.39 -10.57 -4.02
N TYR A 251 -10.83 -10.97 -5.20
CA TYR A 251 -10.37 -10.36 -6.44
C TYR A 251 -11.50 -10.06 -7.39
N ASP A 252 -11.30 -9.01 -8.18
CA ASP A 252 -12.07 -8.72 -9.38
C ASP A 252 -11.14 -8.45 -10.56
N VAL A 253 -11.55 -8.91 -11.76
CA VAL A 253 -10.74 -8.78 -12.98
C VAL A 253 -11.66 -8.38 -14.14
N SER A 254 -11.24 -7.37 -14.91
CA SER A 254 -11.94 -6.96 -16.14
C SER A 254 -10.98 -6.58 -17.26
N VAL A 255 -11.41 -6.75 -18.50
CA VAL A 255 -10.69 -6.34 -19.72
C VAL A 255 -11.52 -5.30 -20.43
N ALA A 256 -11.00 -4.11 -20.66
CA ALA A 256 -11.74 -3.00 -21.29
C ALA A 256 -13.12 -2.75 -20.64
N GLY A 257 -13.24 -2.92 -19.32
CA GLY A 257 -14.51 -2.80 -18.59
C GLY A 257 -15.47 -3.98 -18.72
N GLN A 258 -15.10 -5.04 -19.44
CA GLN A 258 -15.89 -6.26 -19.55
C GLN A 258 -15.45 -7.30 -18.53
N GLY A 259 -16.41 -7.89 -17.83
CA GLY A 259 -16.14 -8.98 -16.89
C GLY A 259 -15.74 -10.28 -17.60
N PRO A 260 -15.11 -11.22 -16.88
CA PRO A 260 -14.74 -12.53 -17.40
C PRO A 260 -15.96 -13.44 -17.62
N VAL A 261 -15.83 -14.38 -18.56
CA VAL A 261 -16.79 -15.48 -18.75
C VAL A 261 -16.74 -16.46 -17.59
N ASP A 262 -15.52 -16.78 -17.13
CA ASP A 262 -15.25 -17.64 -15.97
C ASP A 262 -13.92 -17.24 -15.34
N CYS A 263 -13.84 -17.38 -14.01
CA CYS A 263 -12.59 -17.26 -13.28
C CYS A 263 -12.42 -18.41 -12.29
N LYS A 264 -11.20 -18.76 -12.01
CA LYS A 264 -10.85 -19.73 -10.97
C LYS A 264 -9.85 -19.09 -10.00
N PRO A 265 -10.10 -19.17 -8.70
CA PRO A 265 -11.26 -19.77 -8.00
C PRO A 265 -12.60 -19.08 -8.34
N ARG A 266 -13.71 -19.86 -8.42
CA ARG A 266 -15.03 -19.32 -8.82
C ARG A 266 -15.69 -18.42 -7.79
N ASP A 267 -15.38 -18.64 -6.52
CA ASP A 267 -15.85 -17.85 -5.38
C ASP A 267 -15.20 -16.47 -5.30
N ARG A 268 -14.32 -16.12 -6.27
CA ARG A 268 -13.57 -14.87 -6.32
C ARG A 268 -12.63 -14.67 -5.13
N THR A 269 -12.26 -15.77 -4.44
CA THR A 269 -11.34 -15.75 -3.32
C THR A 269 -10.10 -16.58 -3.64
N ALA A 270 -8.94 -15.92 -3.77
CA ALA A 270 -7.66 -16.56 -3.97
C ALA A 270 -7.00 -16.85 -2.61
N LYS A 271 -6.54 -18.08 -2.41
CA LYS A 271 -5.76 -18.48 -1.22
C LYS A 271 -4.27 -18.47 -1.56
N LEU A 272 -3.47 -17.79 -0.72
CA LEU A 272 -2.01 -17.78 -0.83
C LEU A 272 -1.42 -19.06 -0.25
N TYR A 273 -0.53 -19.68 -1.01
CA TYR A 273 0.34 -20.77 -0.57
C TYR A 273 1.80 -20.32 -0.80
N ASN A 274 2.62 -20.39 0.24
CA ASN A 274 4.00 -19.89 0.19
C ASN A 274 4.08 -18.45 -0.34
N ASN A 275 3.20 -17.56 0.18
CA ASN A 275 3.09 -16.16 -0.22
C ASN A 275 2.67 -15.92 -1.69
N GLN A 276 2.17 -16.93 -2.41
CA GLN A 276 1.73 -16.78 -3.80
C GLN A 276 0.36 -17.39 -4.02
N ALA A 277 -0.38 -16.81 -4.97
CA ALA A 277 -1.63 -17.38 -5.50
C ALA A 277 -1.70 -17.16 -7.01
N LYS A 278 -2.55 -17.96 -7.66
CA LYS A 278 -2.87 -17.82 -9.08
C LYS A 278 -4.36 -17.66 -9.29
N ILE A 279 -4.71 -16.75 -10.17
CA ILE A 279 -6.07 -16.54 -10.66
C ILE A 279 -6.06 -16.82 -12.16
N ILE A 280 -7.01 -17.59 -12.64
CA ILE A 280 -7.13 -17.91 -14.07
C ILE A 280 -8.51 -17.42 -14.54
N CYS A 281 -8.52 -16.42 -15.42
CA CYS A 281 -9.75 -15.83 -15.94
C CYS A 281 -9.83 -15.97 -17.46
N THR A 282 -11.00 -16.37 -17.96
CA THR A 282 -11.30 -16.48 -19.38
C THR A 282 -12.21 -15.33 -19.82
N PHE A 283 -11.86 -14.68 -20.91
CA PHE A 283 -12.59 -13.56 -21.48
C PHE A 283 -12.98 -13.83 -22.94
N ASN A 284 -14.13 -13.29 -23.33
CA ASN A 284 -14.44 -13.13 -24.73
C ASN A 284 -13.81 -11.83 -25.23
N ILE A 285 -13.02 -11.91 -26.29
CA ILE A 285 -12.29 -10.79 -26.88
C ILE A 285 -12.92 -10.50 -28.24
N PRO A 286 -13.82 -9.50 -28.34
CA PRO A 286 -14.47 -9.17 -29.59
C PRO A 286 -13.49 -8.47 -30.56
N GLY A 287 -13.74 -8.61 -31.85
CA GLY A 287 -12.99 -7.93 -32.88
C GLY A 287 -12.38 -8.85 -33.93
N THR A 288 -11.66 -8.25 -34.86
CA THR A 288 -11.00 -8.92 -36.01
C THR A 288 -9.53 -8.53 -36.16
N VAL A 289 -9.03 -7.66 -35.29
CA VAL A 289 -7.63 -7.17 -35.30
C VAL A 289 -7.04 -7.27 -33.90
N ALA A 290 -5.74 -7.50 -33.82
CA ALA A 290 -5.01 -7.46 -32.56
C ALA A 290 -4.98 -6.04 -31.98
N TYR A 291 -5.15 -5.89 -30.67
CA TYR A 291 -5.11 -4.60 -29.98
C TYR A 291 -4.56 -4.71 -28.56
N THR A 292 -4.05 -3.60 -28.06
CA THR A 292 -3.58 -3.47 -26.68
C THR A 292 -4.69 -2.86 -25.82
N THR A 293 -4.93 -3.43 -24.63
CA THR A 293 -5.99 -3.00 -23.72
C THR A 293 -5.53 -3.12 -22.26
N PRO A 294 -6.03 -2.28 -21.35
CA PRO A 294 -5.77 -2.49 -19.92
C PRO A 294 -6.51 -3.72 -19.40
N LEU A 295 -5.79 -4.55 -18.63
CA LEU A 295 -6.34 -5.59 -17.78
C LEU A 295 -6.45 -5.02 -16.38
N GLN A 296 -7.66 -4.73 -15.91
CA GLN A 296 -7.92 -4.16 -14.60
C GLN A 296 -8.04 -5.30 -13.58
N ILE A 297 -7.24 -5.22 -12.54
CA ILE A 297 -7.20 -6.21 -11.45
C ILE A 297 -7.33 -5.46 -10.15
N THR A 298 -8.35 -5.80 -9.35
CA THR A 298 -8.56 -5.28 -8.00
C THR A 298 -8.46 -6.42 -7.02
N LEU A 299 -7.63 -6.26 -5.98
CA LEU A 299 -7.44 -7.22 -4.90
C LEU A 299 -7.86 -6.57 -3.59
N GLN A 300 -8.71 -7.24 -2.81
CA GLN A 300 -9.17 -6.77 -1.50
C GLN A 300 -8.79 -7.79 -0.43
N TYR A 301 -8.19 -7.32 0.64
CA TYR A 301 -7.70 -8.16 1.75
C TYR A 301 -7.52 -7.32 3.01
N SER A 302 -7.37 -7.98 4.14
CA SER A 302 -6.84 -7.36 5.36
C SER A 302 -5.37 -7.76 5.51
N TYR A 303 -4.60 -6.96 6.22
CA TYR A 303 -3.18 -7.17 6.39
C TYR A 303 -2.76 -6.93 7.83
N MET A 304 -1.88 -7.79 8.35
CA MET A 304 -1.33 -7.67 9.68
C MET A 304 0.18 -7.50 9.62
N GLN A 305 0.67 -6.53 10.36
CA GLN A 305 2.11 -6.29 10.54
C GLN A 305 2.43 -6.12 12.00
N SER A 306 3.63 -6.55 12.43
CA SER A 306 4.05 -6.42 13.81
C SER A 306 5.50 -5.95 13.92
N GLN A 307 5.78 -5.25 15.02
CA GLN A 307 7.12 -4.86 15.47
C GLN A 307 7.25 -5.17 16.95
N THR A 308 8.43 -5.55 17.38
CA THR A 308 8.69 -5.90 18.80
C THR A 308 9.65 -4.93 19.45
N LYS A 309 9.47 -4.68 20.73
CA LYS A 309 10.38 -3.87 21.56
C LYS A 309 10.52 -4.49 22.93
N PRO A 310 11.71 -4.98 23.32
CA PRO A 310 11.95 -5.44 24.68
C PRO A 310 12.05 -4.27 25.64
N ILE A 311 11.49 -4.42 26.83
CA ILE A 311 11.63 -3.50 27.96
C ILE A 311 11.92 -4.27 29.23
N ARG A 312 12.40 -3.57 30.26
CA ARG A 312 12.69 -4.15 31.58
C ARG A 312 12.10 -3.26 32.67
N ILE A 313 11.29 -3.83 33.53
CA ILE A 313 10.73 -3.19 34.71
C ILE A 313 11.46 -3.76 35.93
N VAL A 314 12.05 -2.90 36.72
CA VAL A 314 12.85 -3.26 37.90
C VAL A 314 12.27 -2.67 39.19
N ALA A 315 12.42 -3.38 40.30
CA ALA A 315 12.02 -2.86 41.59
C ALA A 315 12.79 -1.58 41.92
N THR A 316 12.10 -0.60 42.50
CA THR A 316 12.74 0.64 43.00
C THR A 316 13.71 0.27 44.12
N PRO A 317 14.98 0.72 44.07
CA PRO A 317 15.90 0.50 45.20
C PRO A 317 15.32 1.10 46.50
N GLN A 318 15.32 0.31 47.52
CA GLN A 318 14.90 0.75 48.89
C GLN A 318 16.03 1.53 49.55
#